data_9a3c405c12ac7a88ecc37a5cbe4ddcfd
#
_entry.id   9a3c405c12ac7a88ecc37a5cbe4ddcfd
#
_cell.length_a   1.000
_cell.length_b   1.000
_cell.length_c   1.000
_cell.angle_alpha   90.00
_cell.angle_beta   90.00
_cell.angle_gamma   90.00
#
_symmetry.space_group_name_H-M   'P 1'
#
loop_
_entity.id
_entity.type
_entity.pdbx_description
1 polymer ?
#
loop_
_entity_poly.entity_id
_entity_poly.type
_entity_poly.pdbx_seq_one_letter_code
_entity_poly.pdbx_strand_id
1 'polypeptide(L)'
;MQKNKLNEHTLTTKPRIAILLGNRQFIRSWFDTGLVQKIENAGFLVTVFAQQDVFVLLPKLSNIQIVNLGTIEPTKKSVHTVALGLVSKRSLSTTFKWKLKMQFLPPQWIFPQNGSFSLRVRAALKSLKRVLGNALDNKMTFVYLVKPCRSILHLYLRLLNEAQDIPLEIKQYSPDWLIMPSSSAQGIVTDCIVGAKSARIQTIVAIDNWDQLTGKSIYPTKPDYFTVMGQRCVEHATYIHDCDPSSVLPFGLPRFDIYRNIQHSCIVRNPANKKKVLYCGVTMAHSEKFIVDSIADFFKEKYGPDEIEIHYRPHPGPSQRSDGYEIKNNDVRITKYSNLERTAMPDMNKEFLDALLTADVIVGAPTTLMVEAMLVNRKCVLDLTIDKFHRTTSGLMANKFTHVQDLTAIQQIPQGATINGLIFEINKLLEDGSNCAHYPIDHLYNTRDRPYADQLISFLQARSSYLE
;
A
#
# COMPACT_ATOMS: atom_id res chain seq x y z
N MET A 1 -62.26 16.69 -28.28
CA MET A 1 -61.67 16.33 -26.99
C MET A 1 -60.29 15.74 -27.25
N GLN A 2 -59.28 16.58 -27.27
CA GLN A 2 -57.86 16.15 -27.35
C GLN A 2 -57.35 15.86 -25.92
N LYS A 3 -57.00 14.61 -25.63
CA LYS A 3 -56.33 14.22 -24.42
C LYS A 3 -54.87 14.65 -24.53
N ASN A 4 -54.48 15.68 -23.77
CA ASN A 4 -53.10 16.02 -23.49
C ASN A 4 -52.45 14.83 -22.79
N LYS A 5 -51.53 14.14 -23.47
CA LYS A 5 -50.54 13.26 -22.82
C LYS A 5 -49.54 14.17 -22.12
N LEU A 6 -49.65 14.29 -20.82
CA LEU A 6 -48.58 14.76 -19.96
C LEU A 6 -47.39 13.83 -20.16
N ASN A 7 -46.31 14.37 -20.74
CA ASN A 7 -44.98 13.76 -20.66
C ASN A 7 -44.57 13.75 -19.21
N GLU A 8 -44.68 12.60 -18.57
CA GLU A 8 -43.94 12.31 -17.34
C GLU A 8 -42.44 12.32 -17.69
N HIS A 9 -41.81 13.47 -17.52
CA HIS A 9 -40.35 13.51 -17.39
C HIS A 9 -40.03 12.71 -16.11
N THR A 10 -39.62 11.47 -16.25
CA THR A 10 -38.94 10.72 -15.22
C THR A 10 -37.72 11.55 -14.82
N LEU A 11 -37.81 12.22 -13.68
CA LEU A 11 -36.69 12.85 -13.01
C LEU A 11 -35.71 11.72 -12.64
N THR A 12 -34.76 11.42 -13.52
CA THR A 12 -33.67 10.50 -13.20
C THR A 12 -32.90 11.11 -12.04
N THR A 13 -33.10 10.57 -10.87
CA THR A 13 -32.33 10.99 -9.68
C THR A 13 -30.88 10.56 -9.89
N LYS A 14 -29.96 11.53 -9.84
CA LYS A 14 -28.50 11.24 -9.95
C LYS A 14 -28.09 10.19 -8.93
N PRO A 15 -27.36 9.14 -9.35
CA PRO A 15 -26.90 8.12 -8.41
C PRO A 15 -26.01 8.72 -7.31
N ARG A 16 -26.21 8.26 -6.07
CA ARG A 16 -25.57 8.76 -4.85
C ARG A 16 -24.40 7.88 -4.45
N ILE A 17 -23.24 8.47 -4.32
CA ILE A 17 -22.01 7.77 -3.94
C ILE A 17 -21.54 8.25 -2.57
N ALA A 18 -21.38 7.33 -1.64
CA ALA A 18 -20.67 7.55 -0.38
C ALA A 18 -19.23 7.02 -0.51
N ILE A 19 -18.25 7.84 -0.15
CA ILE A 19 -16.84 7.44 -0.09
C ILE A 19 -16.40 7.47 1.36
N LEU A 20 -16.01 6.32 1.94
CA LEU A 20 -15.58 6.22 3.34
C LEU A 20 -14.06 6.24 3.43
N LEU A 21 -13.49 7.30 3.97
CA LEU A 21 -12.06 7.45 4.19
C LEU A 21 -11.67 7.17 5.65
N GLY A 22 -11.16 5.97 5.89
CA GLY A 22 -10.73 5.52 7.22
C GLY A 22 -9.23 5.72 7.50
N ASN A 23 -8.45 6.32 6.58
CA ASN A 23 -7.01 6.50 6.78
C ASN A 23 -6.47 7.66 5.93
N ARG A 24 -5.52 8.43 6.50
CA ARG A 24 -4.87 9.58 5.86
C ARG A 24 -4.19 9.26 4.54
N GLN A 25 -3.63 8.06 4.39
CA GLN A 25 -2.95 7.65 3.15
C GLN A 25 -3.85 7.69 1.91
N PHE A 26 -5.19 7.62 2.08
CA PHE A 26 -6.14 7.67 0.98
C PHE A 26 -6.36 9.08 0.43
N ILE A 27 -5.97 10.13 1.16
CA ILE A 27 -6.05 11.51 0.67
C ILE A 27 -5.27 11.62 -0.62
N ARG A 28 -4.03 11.11 -0.65
CA ARG A 28 -3.18 11.08 -1.85
C ARG A 28 -3.85 10.42 -3.05
N SER A 29 -4.52 9.29 -2.83
CA SER A 29 -5.12 8.53 -3.93
C SER A 29 -6.46 9.12 -4.40
N TRP A 30 -7.22 9.76 -3.53
CA TRP A 30 -8.59 10.17 -3.80
C TRP A 30 -8.77 11.68 -4.01
N PHE A 31 -8.00 12.50 -3.30
CA PHE A 31 -8.08 13.96 -3.41
C PHE A 31 -6.97 14.55 -4.27
N ASP A 32 -5.70 14.21 -4.02
CA ASP A 32 -4.60 14.82 -4.76
C ASP A 32 -4.61 14.45 -6.25
N THR A 33 -5.19 13.30 -6.61
CA THR A 33 -5.41 12.89 -8.00
C THR A 33 -6.64 13.54 -8.64
N GLY A 34 -7.44 14.26 -7.86
CA GLY A 34 -8.73 14.81 -8.29
C GLY A 34 -9.82 13.75 -8.56
N LEU A 35 -9.64 12.50 -8.10
CA LEU A 35 -10.58 11.40 -8.39
C LEU A 35 -12.00 11.72 -7.88
N VAL A 36 -12.12 12.22 -6.65
CA VAL A 36 -13.42 12.57 -6.05
C VAL A 36 -14.14 13.61 -6.94
N GLN A 37 -13.42 14.64 -7.38
CA GLN A 37 -13.97 15.67 -8.26
C GLN A 37 -14.34 15.13 -9.65
N LYS A 38 -13.55 14.21 -10.21
CA LYS A 38 -13.87 13.57 -11.50
C LYS A 38 -15.16 12.76 -11.44
N ILE A 39 -15.40 12.04 -10.33
CA ILE A 39 -16.64 11.29 -10.12
C ILE A 39 -17.85 12.25 -10.03
N GLU A 40 -17.72 13.35 -9.30
CA GLU A 40 -18.77 14.37 -9.20
C GLU A 40 -19.05 14.99 -10.58
N ASN A 41 -18.02 15.41 -11.32
CA ASN A 41 -18.14 15.98 -12.68
C ASN A 41 -18.77 14.99 -13.69
N ALA A 42 -18.68 13.70 -13.43
CA ALA A 42 -19.33 12.67 -14.25
C ALA A 42 -20.85 12.54 -13.98
N GLY A 43 -21.40 13.38 -13.09
CA GLY A 43 -22.84 13.48 -12.85
C GLY A 43 -23.35 12.73 -11.62
N PHE A 44 -22.46 12.17 -10.78
CA PHE A 44 -22.86 11.55 -9.53
C PHE A 44 -23.02 12.55 -8.39
N LEU A 45 -23.89 12.24 -7.42
CA LEU A 45 -23.93 12.96 -6.14
C LEU A 45 -22.95 12.32 -5.18
N VAL A 46 -21.87 13.02 -4.89
CA VAL A 46 -20.76 12.47 -4.05
C VAL A 46 -20.77 13.09 -2.67
N THR A 47 -20.75 12.25 -1.63
CA THR A 47 -20.47 12.66 -0.26
C THR A 47 -19.29 11.85 0.28
N VAL A 48 -18.31 12.55 0.86
CA VAL A 48 -17.14 11.93 1.49
C VAL A 48 -17.37 11.87 2.99
N PHE A 49 -17.26 10.68 3.55
CA PHE A 49 -17.35 10.40 4.98
C PHE A 49 -15.96 10.08 5.50
N ALA A 50 -15.46 10.85 6.44
CA ALA A 50 -14.09 10.71 6.94
C ALA A 50 -14.05 10.62 8.47
N GLN A 51 -13.15 9.78 8.99
CA GLN A 51 -12.83 9.79 10.41
C GLN A 51 -12.16 11.11 10.82
N GLN A 52 -12.26 11.48 12.10
CA GLN A 52 -11.78 12.76 12.62
C GLN A 52 -10.35 13.11 12.22
N ASP A 53 -9.43 12.15 12.28
CA ASP A 53 -8.02 12.35 11.98
C ASP A 53 -7.73 12.53 10.48
N VAL A 54 -8.63 12.06 9.62
CA VAL A 54 -8.61 12.27 8.17
C VAL A 54 -9.32 13.58 7.82
N PHE A 55 -10.50 13.81 8.41
CA PHE A 55 -11.36 14.96 8.14
C PHE A 55 -10.62 16.30 8.28
N VAL A 56 -9.80 16.46 9.32
CA VAL A 56 -9.04 17.70 9.58
C VAL A 56 -7.97 18.02 8.52
N LEU A 57 -7.62 17.03 7.70
CA LEU A 57 -6.60 17.15 6.65
C LEU A 57 -7.20 17.30 5.24
N LEU A 58 -8.52 17.12 5.10
CA LEU A 58 -9.15 17.16 3.78
C LEU A 58 -9.31 18.61 3.30
N PRO A 59 -9.03 18.88 2.02
CA PRO A 59 -9.31 20.18 1.42
C PRO A 59 -10.81 20.42 1.35
N LYS A 60 -11.23 21.67 1.49
CA LYS A 60 -12.62 22.07 1.23
C LYS A 60 -12.86 22.09 -0.28
N LEU A 61 -13.84 21.32 -0.72
CA LEU A 61 -14.30 21.30 -2.12
C LEU A 61 -15.66 21.98 -2.19
N SER A 62 -15.86 22.86 -3.17
CA SER A 62 -17.06 23.69 -3.27
C SER A 62 -18.36 22.89 -3.52
N ASN A 63 -18.25 21.78 -4.24
CA ASN A 63 -19.42 21.01 -4.71
C ASN A 63 -19.56 19.63 -4.05
N ILE A 64 -18.66 19.28 -3.13
CA ILE A 64 -18.63 17.95 -2.50
C ILE A 64 -18.79 18.12 -0.99
N GLN A 65 -19.82 17.48 -0.46
CA GLN A 65 -20.04 17.45 0.98
C GLN A 65 -19.01 16.51 1.64
N ILE A 66 -18.37 16.99 2.69
CA ILE A 66 -17.47 16.20 3.53
C ILE A 66 -18.05 16.12 4.93
N VAL A 67 -18.30 14.92 5.40
CA VAL A 67 -18.93 14.64 6.69
C VAL A 67 -17.91 14.04 7.64
N ASN A 68 -17.79 14.61 8.83
CA ASN A 68 -16.95 14.07 9.90
C ASN A 68 -17.72 13.00 10.67
N LEU A 69 -17.18 11.79 10.69
CA LEU A 69 -17.77 10.65 11.43
C LEU A 69 -17.24 10.50 12.87
N GLY A 70 -16.36 11.43 13.31
CA GLY A 70 -15.65 11.23 14.57
C GLY A 70 -14.67 10.06 14.51
N THR A 71 -14.48 9.37 15.62
CA THR A 71 -13.68 8.14 15.70
C THR A 71 -14.62 6.94 15.63
N ILE A 72 -14.41 6.08 14.63
CA ILE A 72 -15.21 4.88 14.47
C ILE A 72 -14.35 3.68 14.85
N GLU A 73 -14.81 2.91 15.81
CA GLU A 73 -14.17 1.65 16.22
C GLU A 73 -14.89 0.46 15.60
N PRO A 74 -14.13 -0.53 15.10
CA PRO A 74 -14.74 -1.75 14.57
C PRO A 74 -15.40 -2.56 15.69
N THR A 75 -16.46 -3.29 15.37
CA THR A 75 -17.07 -4.23 16.31
C THR A 75 -16.07 -5.33 16.69
N LYS A 76 -16.16 -5.83 17.93
CA LYS A 76 -15.37 -6.99 18.39
C LYS A 76 -15.59 -8.19 17.47
N LYS A 77 -16.82 -8.37 17.02
CA LYS A 77 -17.19 -9.42 16.07
C LYS A 77 -16.37 -9.33 14.79
N SER A 78 -16.26 -8.14 14.18
CA SER A 78 -15.45 -7.93 12.97
C SER A 78 -13.97 -8.15 13.22
N VAL A 79 -13.41 -7.61 14.32
CA VAL A 79 -12.00 -7.81 14.67
C VAL A 79 -11.65 -9.29 14.78
N HIS A 80 -12.44 -10.06 15.51
CA HIS A 80 -12.21 -11.50 15.69
C HIS A 80 -12.43 -12.29 14.40
N THR A 81 -13.44 -11.93 13.60
CA THR A 81 -13.72 -12.60 12.33
C THR A 81 -12.59 -12.40 11.34
N VAL A 82 -12.03 -11.19 11.24
CA VAL A 82 -10.85 -10.89 10.43
C VAL A 82 -9.64 -11.70 10.91
N ALA A 83 -9.38 -11.76 12.22
CA ALA A 83 -8.27 -12.51 12.79
C ALA A 83 -8.38 -14.03 12.50
N LEU A 84 -9.58 -14.61 12.65
CA LEU A 84 -9.85 -15.99 12.28
C LEU A 84 -9.66 -16.24 10.78
N GLY A 85 -10.09 -15.30 9.94
CA GLY A 85 -9.87 -15.32 8.50
C GLY A 85 -8.39 -15.41 8.15
N LEU A 86 -7.55 -14.55 8.75
CA LEU A 86 -6.09 -14.55 8.56
C LEU A 86 -5.47 -15.90 8.91
N VAL A 87 -5.88 -16.50 10.03
CA VAL A 87 -5.38 -17.83 10.45
C VAL A 87 -5.86 -18.93 9.50
N SER A 88 -7.10 -18.89 9.03
CA SER A 88 -7.64 -19.90 8.11
C SER A 88 -6.96 -19.88 6.74
N LYS A 89 -6.60 -18.71 6.25
CA LYS A 89 -5.97 -18.49 4.93
C LYS A 89 -4.44 -18.58 4.92
N ARG A 90 -3.80 -18.87 6.08
CA ARG A 90 -2.33 -18.93 6.20
C ARG A 90 -1.65 -19.96 5.30
N SER A 91 -2.36 -21.01 4.89
CA SER A 91 -1.84 -22.02 3.98
C SER A 91 -1.81 -21.56 2.52
N LEU A 92 -2.64 -20.59 2.16
CA LEU A 92 -2.78 -20.08 0.80
C LEU A 92 -1.84 -18.91 0.49
N SER A 93 -1.28 -18.27 1.51
CA SER A 93 -0.29 -17.20 1.35
C SER A 93 0.94 -17.44 2.22
N THR A 94 2.10 -17.52 1.59
CA THR A 94 3.39 -17.62 2.31
C THR A 94 3.63 -16.39 3.18
N THR A 95 3.12 -15.23 2.79
CA THR A 95 3.18 -13.99 3.57
C THR A 95 2.38 -14.10 4.87
N PHE A 96 1.13 -14.58 4.83
CA PHE A 96 0.34 -14.80 6.04
C PHE A 96 0.99 -15.84 6.96
N LYS A 97 1.46 -16.95 6.38
CA LYS A 97 2.18 -17.99 7.13
C LYS A 97 3.40 -17.44 7.83
N TRP A 98 4.21 -16.62 7.12
CA TRP A 98 5.41 -16.01 7.68
C TRP A 98 5.10 -14.99 8.77
N LYS A 99 4.14 -14.09 8.55
CA LYS A 99 3.73 -13.09 9.54
C LYS A 99 3.23 -13.73 10.84
N LEU A 100 2.42 -14.78 10.75
CA LEU A 100 1.99 -15.54 11.92
C LEU A 100 3.18 -16.18 12.65
N LYS A 101 4.11 -16.82 11.92
CA LYS A 101 5.33 -17.38 12.52
C LYS A 101 6.13 -16.31 13.26
N MET A 102 6.27 -15.11 12.69
CA MET A 102 7.02 -14.01 13.27
C MET A 102 6.42 -13.48 14.58
N GLN A 103 5.10 -13.60 14.77
CA GLN A 103 4.44 -13.22 16.03
C GLN A 103 4.83 -14.12 17.21
N PHE A 104 5.17 -15.39 16.93
CA PHE A 104 5.57 -16.36 17.97
C PHE A 104 7.08 -16.43 18.20
N LEU A 105 7.87 -15.80 17.35
CA LEU A 105 9.31 -15.77 17.56
C LEU A 105 9.65 -14.67 18.56
N PRO A 106 10.61 -14.91 19.48
CA PRO A 106 11.10 -13.87 20.36
C PRO A 106 11.58 -12.67 19.52
N PRO A 107 11.43 -11.44 20.01
CA PRO A 107 11.92 -10.27 19.29
C PRO A 107 13.39 -10.44 18.96
N GLN A 108 13.78 -9.95 17.81
CA GLN A 108 15.20 -9.93 17.46
C GLN A 108 15.93 -9.00 18.40
N TRP A 109 17.03 -9.51 18.96
CA TRP A 109 17.94 -8.71 19.73
C TRP A 109 18.72 -7.83 18.76
N ILE A 110 18.32 -6.58 18.61
CA ILE A 110 19.17 -5.60 17.94
C ILE A 110 20.25 -5.24 18.94
N PHE A 111 21.38 -5.92 18.86
CA PHE A 111 22.56 -5.46 19.57
C PHE A 111 23.15 -4.31 18.75
N PRO A 112 23.20 -3.09 19.30
CA PRO A 112 23.94 -2.02 18.63
C PRO A 112 25.37 -2.52 18.44
N GLN A 113 25.86 -2.49 17.21
CA GLN A 113 27.21 -2.99 16.86
C GLN A 113 28.29 -2.28 17.68
N ASN A 114 28.05 -1.03 18.07
CA ASN A 114 29.02 -0.16 18.77
C ASN A 114 28.52 0.35 20.13
N GLY A 115 27.59 -0.35 20.79
CA GLY A 115 27.01 0.10 22.04
C GLY A 115 27.79 -0.38 23.28
N SER A 116 27.87 0.48 24.31
CA SER A 116 28.39 0.10 25.65
C SER A 116 27.59 -1.08 26.23
N PHE A 117 28.20 -1.83 27.16
CA PHE A 117 27.54 -2.95 27.83
C PHE A 117 26.19 -2.58 28.44
N SER A 118 26.07 -1.36 29.01
CA SER A 118 24.83 -0.84 29.58
C SER A 118 23.72 -0.67 28.53
N LEU A 119 24.03 -0.23 27.29
CA LEU A 119 23.09 -0.14 26.19
C LEU A 119 22.61 -1.52 25.75
N ARG A 120 23.49 -2.50 25.71
CA ARG A 120 23.13 -3.90 25.37
C ARG A 120 22.21 -4.49 26.44
N VAL A 121 22.47 -4.27 27.73
CA VAL A 121 21.61 -4.72 28.83
C VAL A 121 20.23 -4.03 28.76
N ARG A 122 20.18 -2.71 28.52
CA ARG A 122 18.90 -1.97 28.35
C ARG A 122 18.11 -2.49 27.15
N ALA A 123 18.76 -2.75 26.03
CA ALA A 123 18.12 -3.33 24.84
C ALA A 123 17.59 -4.74 25.14
N ALA A 124 18.36 -5.55 25.91
CA ALA A 124 17.95 -6.87 26.36
C ALA A 124 16.69 -6.81 27.26
N LEU A 125 16.68 -5.94 28.25
CA LEU A 125 15.56 -5.76 29.18
C LEU A 125 14.33 -5.23 28.46
N LYS A 126 14.50 -4.26 27.54
CA LYS A 126 13.40 -3.75 26.69
C LYS A 126 12.83 -4.84 25.78
N SER A 127 13.69 -5.71 25.25
CA SER A 127 13.28 -6.85 24.44
C SER A 127 12.54 -7.89 25.27
N LEU A 128 13.02 -8.20 26.48
CA LEU A 128 12.34 -9.12 27.40
C LEU A 128 10.95 -8.59 27.81
N LYS A 129 10.85 -7.30 28.15
CA LYS A 129 9.56 -6.65 28.45
C LYS A 129 8.60 -6.72 27.24
N ARG A 130 9.13 -6.59 26.02
CA ARG A 130 8.36 -6.71 24.77
C ARG A 130 7.94 -8.16 24.47
N VAL A 131 8.81 -9.15 24.81
CA VAL A 131 8.46 -10.59 24.72
C VAL A 131 7.32 -10.92 25.67
N LEU A 132 7.41 -10.46 26.91
CA LEU A 132 6.34 -10.68 27.89
C LEU A 132 5.05 -9.95 27.50
N GLY A 133 5.13 -8.71 27.03
CA GLY A 133 3.99 -7.98 26.49
C GLY A 133 3.38 -8.68 25.28
N ASN A 134 4.18 -9.02 24.28
CA ASN A 134 3.72 -9.76 23.09
C ASN A 134 3.22 -11.17 23.44
N ALA A 135 3.77 -11.84 24.45
CA ALA A 135 3.23 -13.13 24.91
C ALA A 135 1.85 -12.98 25.55
N LEU A 136 1.59 -11.86 26.22
CA LEU A 136 0.28 -11.51 26.77
C LEU A 136 -0.71 -11.10 25.65
N ASP A 137 -0.24 -10.28 24.69
CA ASP A 137 -1.04 -9.89 23.51
C ASP A 137 -1.26 -11.07 22.55
N ASN A 138 -0.29 -11.99 22.47
CA ASN A 138 -0.36 -13.19 21.61
C ASN A 138 -1.22 -14.33 22.18
N LYS A 139 -1.74 -14.23 23.41
CA LYS A 139 -2.72 -15.22 23.92
C LYS A 139 -3.88 -15.39 22.97
N MET A 140 -4.38 -14.28 22.40
CA MET A 140 -5.45 -14.34 21.40
C MET A 140 -5.02 -15.06 20.12
N THR A 141 -3.80 -14.81 19.61
CA THR A 141 -3.30 -15.50 18.40
C THR A 141 -3.15 -17.01 18.65
N PHE A 142 -2.75 -17.42 19.86
CA PHE A 142 -2.71 -18.83 20.25
C PHE A 142 -4.11 -19.46 20.23
N VAL A 143 -5.11 -18.77 20.79
CA VAL A 143 -6.53 -19.20 20.73
C VAL A 143 -7.00 -19.41 19.29
N TYR A 144 -6.61 -18.55 18.36
CA TYR A 144 -6.94 -18.71 16.94
C TYR A 144 -6.23 -19.91 16.27
N LEU A 145 -5.05 -20.31 16.75
CA LEU A 145 -4.29 -21.43 16.15
C LEU A 145 -4.77 -22.80 16.62
N VAL A 146 -5.26 -22.91 17.83
CA VAL A 146 -5.72 -24.17 18.43
C VAL A 146 -7.13 -24.50 17.92
N LYS A 147 -7.30 -25.64 17.23
CA LYS A 147 -8.59 -26.02 16.63
C LYS A 147 -9.78 -25.97 17.59
N PRO A 148 -9.75 -26.59 18.81
CA PRO A 148 -10.88 -26.51 19.76
C PRO A 148 -11.21 -25.06 20.16
N CYS A 149 -10.20 -24.24 20.44
CA CYS A 149 -10.40 -22.85 20.81
C CYS A 149 -11.06 -22.03 19.68
N ARG A 150 -10.71 -22.34 18.42
CA ARG A 150 -11.36 -21.71 17.25
C ARG A 150 -12.84 -22.07 17.18
N SER A 151 -13.18 -23.31 17.41
CA SER A 151 -14.59 -23.75 17.38
C SER A 151 -15.40 -23.06 18.46
N ILE A 152 -14.85 -22.95 19.67
CA ILE A 152 -15.48 -22.21 20.77
C ILE A 152 -15.61 -20.72 20.41
N LEU A 153 -14.58 -20.12 19.84
CA LEU A 153 -14.63 -18.73 19.40
C LEU A 153 -15.65 -18.50 18.28
N HIS A 154 -15.74 -19.40 17.30
CA HIS A 154 -16.78 -19.33 16.29
C HIS A 154 -18.19 -19.38 16.89
N LEU A 155 -18.41 -20.25 17.88
CA LEU A 155 -19.68 -20.32 18.60
C LEU A 155 -19.94 -19.01 19.35
N TYR A 156 -18.94 -18.52 20.09
CA TYR A 156 -19.03 -17.22 20.78
C TYR A 156 -19.39 -16.07 19.84
N LEU A 157 -18.72 -15.97 18.66
CA LEU A 157 -19.01 -14.92 17.69
C LEU A 157 -20.40 -15.01 17.08
N ARG A 158 -20.97 -16.22 16.98
CA ARG A 158 -22.38 -16.41 16.56
C ARG A 158 -23.36 -15.91 17.62
N LEU A 159 -22.99 -16.07 18.90
CA LEU A 159 -23.81 -15.64 20.04
C LEU A 159 -23.63 -14.15 20.36
N LEU A 160 -22.58 -13.50 19.84
CA LEU A 160 -22.34 -12.08 20.04
C LEU A 160 -23.41 -11.28 19.29
N ASN A 161 -24.27 -10.61 20.05
CA ASN A 161 -25.33 -9.77 19.52
C ASN A 161 -24.79 -8.34 19.22
N GLU A 162 -23.67 -8.24 18.53
CA GLU A 162 -23.14 -6.95 18.04
C GLU A 162 -23.65 -6.72 16.61
N ALA A 163 -24.34 -5.64 16.39
CA ALA A 163 -24.75 -5.22 15.05
C ALA A 163 -23.55 -4.72 14.27
N GLN A 164 -23.21 -5.44 13.20
CA GLN A 164 -22.25 -4.98 12.20
C GLN A 164 -23.03 -4.10 11.21
N ASP A 165 -22.78 -2.81 11.20
CA ASP A 165 -23.56 -1.85 10.41
C ASP A 165 -22.66 -0.75 9.82
N ILE A 166 -23.22 0.01 8.90
CA ILE A 166 -22.64 1.25 8.40
C ILE A 166 -22.91 2.40 9.37
N PRO A 167 -22.03 3.42 9.45
CA PRO A 167 -22.29 4.63 10.23
C PRO A 167 -23.65 5.25 9.90
N LEU A 168 -24.29 5.80 10.93
CA LEU A 168 -25.65 6.34 10.81
C LEU A 168 -25.75 7.45 9.76
N GLU A 169 -24.73 8.29 9.65
CA GLU A 169 -24.64 9.37 8.68
C GLU A 169 -24.64 8.86 7.24
N ILE A 170 -23.96 7.75 6.98
CA ILE A 170 -23.96 7.08 5.68
C ILE A 170 -25.35 6.47 5.41
N LYS A 171 -25.96 5.88 6.43
CA LYS A 171 -27.30 5.29 6.33
C LYS A 171 -28.36 6.35 6.02
N GLN A 172 -28.29 7.50 6.68
CA GLN A 172 -29.18 8.65 6.43
C GLN A 172 -28.96 9.25 5.04
N TYR A 173 -27.73 9.26 4.56
CA TYR A 173 -27.45 9.68 3.18
C TYR A 173 -28.06 8.74 2.14
N SER A 174 -28.29 7.47 2.48
CA SER A 174 -28.90 6.44 1.60
C SER A 174 -28.23 6.38 0.22
N PRO A 175 -26.92 6.04 0.15
CA PRO A 175 -26.21 5.97 -1.12
C PRO A 175 -26.61 4.73 -1.92
N ASP A 176 -26.49 4.80 -3.25
CA ASP A 176 -26.56 3.64 -4.14
C ASP A 176 -25.25 2.84 -4.06
N TRP A 177 -24.14 3.54 -3.88
CA TRP A 177 -22.78 2.97 -3.82
C TRP A 177 -22.03 3.44 -2.58
N LEU A 178 -21.42 2.49 -1.88
CA LEU A 178 -20.44 2.73 -0.83
C LEU A 178 -19.06 2.29 -1.29
N ILE A 179 -18.15 3.25 -1.49
CA ILE A 179 -16.78 3.00 -1.91
C ILE A 179 -15.87 3.15 -0.70
N MET A 180 -15.05 2.12 -0.45
CA MET A 180 -14.18 2.03 0.72
C MET A 180 -12.73 1.78 0.28
N PRO A 181 -11.87 2.80 0.21
CA PRO A 181 -10.42 2.58 0.09
C PRO A 181 -9.89 1.76 1.25
N SER A 182 -9.07 0.77 0.97
CA SER A 182 -8.55 -0.15 1.98
C SER A 182 -7.09 -0.50 1.73
N SER A 183 -6.27 -0.43 2.78
CA SER A 183 -4.83 -0.75 2.73
C SER A 183 -4.37 -1.74 3.79
N SER A 184 -5.21 -2.06 4.75
CA SER A 184 -4.93 -3.00 5.85
C SER A 184 -6.22 -3.67 6.32
N ALA A 185 -6.08 -4.70 7.15
CA ALA A 185 -7.21 -5.39 7.77
C ALA A 185 -7.95 -4.43 8.71
N GLN A 186 -8.93 -3.73 8.19
CA GLN A 186 -9.77 -2.81 8.94
C GLN A 186 -11.09 -3.52 9.26
N GLY A 187 -11.34 -3.76 10.55
CA GLY A 187 -12.60 -4.35 11.02
C GLY A 187 -13.81 -3.51 10.60
N ILE A 188 -13.66 -2.17 10.54
CA ILE A 188 -14.70 -1.26 10.10
C ILE A 188 -15.15 -1.52 8.65
N VAL A 189 -14.24 -1.89 7.75
CA VAL A 189 -14.60 -2.25 6.37
C VAL A 189 -15.49 -3.49 6.37
N THR A 190 -15.22 -4.46 7.26
CA THR A 190 -16.06 -5.66 7.43
C THR A 190 -17.45 -5.30 7.96
N ASP A 191 -17.55 -4.42 8.97
CA ASP A 191 -18.83 -3.93 9.49
C ASP A 191 -19.64 -3.22 8.39
N CYS A 192 -18.98 -2.33 7.65
CA CYS A 192 -19.63 -1.59 6.57
C CYS A 192 -20.11 -2.49 5.43
N ILE A 193 -19.35 -3.55 5.06
CA ILE A 193 -19.80 -4.50 4.03
C ILE A 193 -21.05 -5.23 4.50
N VAL A 194 -21.09 -5.68 5.76
CA VAL A 194 -22.25 -6.39 6.33
C VAL A 194 -23.46 -5.46 6.40
N GLY A 195 -23.27 -4.25 6.92
CA GLY A 195 -24.34 -3.26 7.03
C GLY A 195 -24.88 -2.81 5.68
N ALA A 196 -24.01 -2.55 4.71
CA ALA A 196 -24.38 -2.17 3.36
C ALA A 196 -25.22 -3.26 2.66
N LYS A 197 -24.84 -4.53 2.80
CA LYS A 197 -25.66 -5.67 2.29
C LYS A 197 -27.06 -5.69 2.91
N SER A 198 -27.17 -5.45 4.22
CA SER A 198 -28.45 -5.38 4.90
C SER A 198 -29.30 -4.20 4.40
N ALA A 199 -28.67 -3.11 4.04
CA ALA A 199 -29.30 -1.90 3.50
C ALA A 199 -29.49 -1.92 1.96
N ARG A 200 -29.06 -2.98 1.29
CA ARG A 200 -29.06 -3.12 -0.20
C ARG A 200 -28.23 -2.06 -0.91
N ILE A 201 -27.16 -1.58 -0.29
CA ILE A 201 -26.21 -0.64 -0.85
C ILE A 201 -25.10 -1.43 -1.55
N GLN A 202 -24.79 -1.10 -2.79
CA GLN A 202 -23.69 -1.71 -3.54
C GLN A 202 -22.34 -1.29 -2.96
N THR A 203 -21.39 -2.20 -2.85
CA THR A 203 -20.11 -1.96 -2.18
C THR A 203 -18.93 -2.17 -3.11
N ILE A 204 -17.98 -1.21 -3.09
CA ILE A 204 -16.68 -1.33 -3.74
C ILE A 204 -15.60 -1.17 -2.67
N VAL A 205 -14.72 -2.16 -2.55
CA VAL A 205 -13.47 -2.02 -1.78
C VAL A 205 -12.34 -1.74 -2.74
N ALA A 206 -11.77 -0.53 -2.66
CA ALA A 206 -10.65 -0.13 -3.48
C ALA A 206 -9.33 -0.49 -2.78
N ILE A 207 -8.63 -1.51 -3.31
CA ILE A 207 -7.37 -2.00 -2.78
C ILE A 207 -6.24 -1.04 -3.18
N ASP A 208 -5.58 -0.43 -2.19
CA ASP A 208 -4.62 0.64 -2.42
C ASP A 208 -3.17 0.15 -2.62
N ASN A 209 -2.87 -1.13 -2.37
CA ASN A 209 -1.53 -1.70 -2.51
C ASN A 209 -1.56 -3.15 -2.98
N TRP A 210 -0.55 -3.54 -3.75
CA TRP A 210 -0.41 -4.89 -4.30
C TRP A 210 -0.22 -5.99 -3.24
N ASP A 211 0.37 -5.64 -2.09
CA ASP A 211 0.65 -6.56 -0.99
C ASP A 211 -0.54 -6.79 -0.05
N GLN A 212 -1.64 -6.08 -0.27
CA GLN A 212 -2.76 -6.07 0.65
C GLN A 212 -3.45 -7.43 0.73
N LEU A 213 -3.82 -8.00 -0.41
CA LEU A 213 -4.54 -9.28 -0.48
C LEU A 213 -3.68 -10.48 -0.10
N THR A 214 -2.35 -10.36 -0.15
CA THR A 214 -1.44 -11.44 0.20
C THR A 214 -0.91 -11.37 1.63
N GLY A 215 -0.98 -10.21 2.28
CA GLY A 215 -0.27 -10.02 3.54
C GLY A 215 -0.84 -9.05 4.55
N LYS A 216 -1.88 -8.27 4.21
CA LYS A 216 -2.39 -7.22 5.10
C LYS A 216 -3.88 -7.33 5.42
N SER A 217 -4.70 -7.80 4.48
CA SER A 217 -6.15 -7.81 4.62
C SER A 217 -6.74 -9.18 4.40
N ILE A 218 -7.85 -9.41 5.05
CA ILE A 218 -8.75 -10.52 4.80
C ILE A 218 -10.18 -9.97 4.78
N TYR A 219 -10.98 -10.51 3.88
CA TYR A 219 -12.38 -10.12 3.72
C TYR A 219 -13.28 -11.33 3.98
N PRO A 220 -13.65 -11.58 5.25
CA PRO A 220 -14.54 -12.71 5.61
C PRO A 220 -15.91 -12.56 4.96
N THR A 221 -16.43 -11.35 4.92
CA THR A 221 -17.56 -10.95 4.08
C THR A 221 -17.01 -10.16 2.90
N LYS A 222 -17.36 -10.56 1.70
CA LYS A 222 -16.85 -9.92 0.48
C LYS A 222 -17.73 -8.75 0.09
N PRO A 223 -17.17 -7.63 -0.39
CA PRO A 223 -17.96 -6.58 -1.04
C PRO A 223 -18.54 -7.12 -2.36
N ASP A 224 -19.39 -6.34 -3.01
CA ASP A 224 -19.88 -6.68 -4.33
C ASP A 224 -18.77 -6.61 -5.37
N TYR A 225 -17.85 -5.61 -5.22
CA TYR A 225 -16.70 -5.46 -6.12
C TYR A 225 -15.44 -5.06 -5.36
N PHE A 226 -14.31 -5.49 -5.93
CA PHE A 226 -12.98 -4.98 -5.60
C PHE A 226 -12.41 -4.22 -6.79
N THR A 227 -11.72 -3.11 -6.57
CA THR A 227 -10.78 -2.58 -7.54
C THR A 227 -9.36 -2.87 -7.08
N VAL A 228 -8.51 -3.34 -7.99
CA VAL A 228 -7.15 -3.83 -7.68
C VAL A 228 -6.12 -3.32 -8.68
N MET A 229 -4.85 -3.43 -8.30
CA MET A 229 -3.72 -2.86 -9.04
C MET A 229 -3.54 -3.48 -10.45
N GLY A 230 -3.72 -4.78 -10.59
CA GLY A 230 -3.51 -5.49 -11.86
C GLY A 230 -3.99 -6.93 -11.80
N GLN A 231 -3.77 -7.67 -12.88
CA GLN A 231 -4.25 -9.06 -13.05
C GLN A 231 -3.74 -9.99 -11.95
N ARG A 232 -2.51 -9.80 -11.48
CA ARG A 232 -1.95 -10.59 -10.38
C ARG A 232 -2.74 -10.45 -9.09
N CYS A 233 -3.27 -9.26 -8.83
CA CYS A 233 -4.13 -9.04 -7.67
C CYS A 233 -5.52 -9.71 -7.84
N VAL A 234 -6.03 -9.85 -9.07
CA VAL A 234 -7.24 -10.66 -9.36
C VAL A 234 -6.99 -12.12 -8.98
N GLU A 235 -5.86 -12.68 -9.37
CA GLU A 235 -5.47 -14.04 -9.02
C GLU A 235 -5.35 -14.23 -7.49
N HIS A 236 -4.74 -13.25 -6.80
CA HIS A 236 -4.66 -13.28 -5.34
C HIS A 236 -6.05 -13.22 -4.67
N ALA A 237 -6.94 -12.35 -5.16
CA ALA A 237 -8.31 -12.27 -4.67
C ALA A 237 -9.07 -13.58 -4.86
N THR A 238 -8.93 -14.18 -6.03
CA THR A 238 -9.58 -15.45 -6.36
C THR A 238 -9.03 -16.60 -5.53
N TYR A 239 -7.70 -16.78 -5.52
CA TYR A 239 -7.07 -17.93 -4.88
C TYR A 239 -7.06 -17.84 -3.34
N ILE A 240 -6.75 -16.66 -2.77
CA ILE A 240 -6.60 -16.51 -1.32
C ILE A 240 -7.94 -16.18 -0.65
N HIS A 241 -8.75 -15.35 -1.32
CA HIS A 241 -9.99 -14.84 -0.72
C HIS A 241 -11.26 -15.50 -1.25
N ASP A 242 -11.18 -16.45 -2.16
CA ASP A 242 -12.32 -17.11 -2.82
C ASP A 242 -13.29 -16.10 -3.44
N CYS A 243 -12.77 -15.05 -4.08
CA CYS A 243 -13.57 -14.06 -4.80
C CYS A 243 -13.91 -14.58 -6.20
N ASP A 244 -15.09 -14.22 -6.69
CA ASP A 244 -15.42 -14.40 -8.09
C ASP A 244 -14.52 -13.45 -8.92
N PRO A 245 -13.75 -13.93 -9.92
CA PRO A 245 -12.92 -13.09 -10.76
C PRO A 245 -13.68 -11.93 -11.41
N SER A 246 -14.96 -12.13 -11.76
CA SER A 246 -15.81 -11.09 -12.38
C SER A 246 -16.14 -9.95 -11.43
N SER A 247 -15.99 -10.14 -10.12
CA SER A 247 -16.16 -9.11 -9.10
C SER A 247 -14.87 -8.35 -8.76
N VAL A 248 -13.75 -8.72 -9.38
CA VAL A 248 -12.44 -8.12 -9.10
C VAL A 248 -11.92 -7.38 -10.33
N LEU A 249 -11.89 -6.06 -10.25
CA LEU A 249 -11.67 -5.16 -11.36
C LEU A 249 -10.23 -4.63 -11.35
N PRO A 250 -9.37 -5.00 -12.31
CA PRO A 250 -7.97 -4.60 -12.35
C PRO A 250 -7.80 -3.18 -12.92
N PHE A 251 -8.38 -2.16 -12.26
CA PHE A 251 -8.38 -0.79 -12.74
C PHE A 251 -7.07 -0.04 -12.53
N GLY A 252 -6.11 -0.61 -11.81
CA GLY A 252 -4.92 0.08 -11.39
C GLY A 252 -5.08 0.75 -10.02
N LEU A 253 -4.28 1.79 -9.78
CA LEU A 253 -4.34 2.61 -8.56
C LEU A 253 -4.52 4.08 -8.94
N PRO A 254 -5.40 4.84 -8.27
CA PRO A 254 -5.62 6.26 -8.62
C PRO A 254 -4.33 7.09 -8.62
N ARG A 255 -3.47 6.89 -7.61
CA ARG A 255 -2.20 7.63 -7.49
C ARG A 255 -1.17 7.31 -8.56
N PHE A 256 -1.38 6.23 -9.34
CA PHE A 256 -0.46 5.82 -10.41
C PHE A 256 -0.85 6.40 -11.77
N ASP A 257 -2.02 7.02 -11.89
CA ASP A 257 -2.43 7.62 -13.15
C ASP A 257 -1.48 8.73 -13.63
N ILE A 258 -0.77 9.39 -12.71
CA ILE A 258 0.26 10.38 -13.05
C ILE A 258 1.39 9.78 -13.90
N TYR A 259 1.72 8.50 -13.70
CA TYR A 259 2.82 7.84 -14.41
C TYR A 259 2.46 7.50 -15.85
N ARG A 260 1.17 7.35 -16.19
CA ARG A 260 0.71 7.01 -17.55
C ARG A 260 1.16 8.01 -18.60
N ASN A 261 1.15 9.29 -18.27
CA ASN A 261 1.58 10.35 -19.18
C ASN A 261 3.09 10.40 -19.37
N ILE A 262 3.85 9.74 -18.51
CA ILE A 262 5.31 9.80 -18.44
C ILE A 262 5.93 8.56 -19.08
N GLN A 263 5.21 7.44 -19.16
CA GLN A 263 5.71 6.14 -19.67
C GLN A 263 6.37 6.20 -21.05
N HIS A 264 5.99 7.16 -21.89
CA HIS A 264 6.48 7.28 -23.26
C HIS A 264 7.68 8.21 -23.42
N SER A 265 8.08 8.94 -22.37
CA SER A 265 9.20 9.85 -22.40
C SER A 265 10.42 9.24 -21.71
N CYS A 266 11.32 8.65 -22.50
CA CYS A 266 12.70 8.47 -22.03
C CYS A 266 13.32 9.84 -21.84
N ILE A 267 13.38 10.32 -20.60
CA ILE A 267 14.06 11.60 -20.31
C ILE A 267 15.54 11.39 -20.58
N VAL A 268 16.00 12.00 -21.66
CA VAL A 268 17.42 11.97 -22.04
C VAL A 268 18.21 12.77 -21.00
N ARG A 269 19.11 12.08 -20.31
CA ARG A 269 20.03 12.72 -19.39
C ARG A 269 20.96 13.65 -20.17
N ASN A 270 21.19 14.86 -19.67
CA ASN A 270 22.31 15.68 -20.14
C ASN A 270 23.63 15.05 -19.65
N PRO A 271 24.55 14.65 -20.56
CA PRO A 271 25.82 14.02 -20.17
C PRO A 271 26.69 14.88 -19.23
N ALA A 272 26.50 16.20 -19.26
CA ALA A 272 27.20 17.14 -18.37
C ALA A 272 26.74 17.07 -16.90
N ASN A 273 25.61 16.43 -16.60
CA ASN A 273 25.13 16.28 -15.24
C ASN A 273 25.84 15.09 -14.54
N LYS A 274 26.03 15.20 -13.22
CA LYS A 274 26.52 14.09 -12.40
C LYS A 274 25.62 12.87 -12.54
N LYS A 275 26.20 11.66 -12.53
CA LYS A 275 25.44 10.41 -12.42
C LYS A 275 24.70 10.40 -11.11
N LYS A 276 23.46 9.92 -11.08
CA LYS A 276 22.63 9.94 -9.89
C LYS A 276 22.07 8.56 -9.56
N VAL A 277 22.42 8.05 -8.38
CA VAL A 277 21.83 6.83 -7.81
C VAL A 277 20.86 7.23 -6.70
N LEU A 278 19.61 6.78 -6.79
CA LEU A 278 18.58 6.99 -5.79
C LEU A 278 18.31 5.69 -5.04
N TYR A 279 18.69 5.62 -3.77
CA TYR A 279 18.33 4.52 -2.89
C TYR A 279 17.03 4.83 -2.15
N CYS A 280 16.04 3.96 -2.30
CA CYS A 280 14.72 4.09 -1.73
C CYS A 280 14.52 3.17 -0.52
N GLY A 281 14.38 3.75 0.66
CA GLY A 281 14.19 3.05 1.91
C GLY A 281 12.80 2.43 2.09
N VAL A 282 12.70 1.49 3.02
CA VAL A 282 11.49 0.69 3.30
C VAL A 282 11.05 0.79 4.76
N THR A 283 9.82 0.39 5.06
CA THR A 283 9.31 0.33 6.45
C THR A 283 9.84 -0.84 7.26
N MET A 284 10.37 -1.85 6.60
CA MET A 284 10.88 -3.03 7.31
C MET A 284 12.26 -2.80 7.91
N ALA A 285 12.59 -3.58 8.93
CA ALA A 285 13.91 -3.57 9.51
C ALA A 285 14.95 -4.10 8.50
N HIS A 286 15.90 -3.25 8.13
CA HIS A 286 16.93 -3.52 7.14
C HIS A 286 18.10 -2.57 7.36
N SER A 287 19.32 -3.00 7.10
CA SER A 287 20.53 -2.18 7.31
C SER A 287 20.76 -1.17 6.16
N GLU A 288 19.71 -0.41 5.82
CA GLU A 288 19.69 0.52 4.66
C GLU A 288 20.85 1.51 4.67
N LYS A 289 21.10 2.14 5.82
CA LYS A 289 22.12 3.18 5.93
C LYS A 289 23.53 2.64 5.70
N PHE A 290 23.79 1.42 6.18
CA PHE A 290 25.06 0.74 5.93
C PHE A 290 25.23 0.40 4.44
N ILE A 291 24.15 -0.03 3.77
CA ILE A 291 24.16 -0.32 2.33
C ILE A 291 24.40 0.96 1.53
N VAL A 292 23.71 2.04 1.89
CA VAL A 292 23.87 3.35 1.24
C VAL A 292 25.30 3.88 1.36
N ASP A 293 25.89 3.79 2.57
CA ASP A 293 27.29 4.16 2.78
C ASP A 293 28.25 3.33 1.93
N SER A 294 28.02 2.01 1.87
CA SER A 294 28.87 1.11 1.07
C SER A 294 28.77 1.44 -0.45
N ILE A 295 27.59 1.79 -0.93
CA ILE A 295 27.38 2.25 -2.31
C ILE A 295 28.10 3.55 -2.54
N ALA A 296 27.94 4.52 -1.61
CA ALA A 296 28.55 5.85 -1.74
C ALA A 296 30.08 5.78 -1.75
N ASP A 297 30.66 5.02 -0.82
CA ASP A 297 32.11 4.86 -0.73
C ASP A 297 32.70 4.26 -2.02
N PHE A 298 32.08 3.18 -2.55
CA PHE A 298 32.52 2.54 -3.77
C PHE A 298 32.45 3.49 -4.98
N PHE A 299 31.34 4.15 -5.18
CA PHE A 299 31.18 4.99 -6.37
C PHE A 299 31.94 6.30 -6.29
N LYS A 300 32.16 6.84 -5.08
CA LYS A 300 33.04 7.98 -4.86
C LYS A 300 34.50 7.62 -5.21
N GLU A 301 34.96 6.44 -4.83
CA GLU A 301 36.31 5.97 -5.19
C GLU A 301 36.45 5.77 -6.71
N LYS A 302 35.40 5.21 -7.37
CA LYS A 302 35.44 4.90 -8.79
C LYS A 302 35.32 6.14 -9.70
N TYR A 303 34.39 7.05 -9.41
CA TYR A 303 34.06 8.17 -10.29
C TYR A 303 34.54 9.53 -9.77
N GLY A 304 34.78 9.65 -8.47
CA GLY A 304 35.00 10.92 -7.80
C GLY A 304 33.69 11.65 -7.41
N PRO A 305 33.78 12.59 -6.45
CA PRO A 305 32.59 13.26 -5.89
C PRO A 305 31.92 14.22 -6.89
N ASP A 306 32.63 14.63 -7.95
CA ASP A 306 32.10 15.56 -8.94
C ASP A 306 31.36 14.89 -10.09
N GLU A 307 31.47 13.56 -10.25
CA GLU A 307 30.86 12.81 -11.34
C GLU A 307 29.61 12.02 -10.91
N ILE A 308 29.43 11.77 -9.59
CA ILE A 308 28.31 10.99 -9.09
C ILE A 308 27.67 11.60 -7.85
N GLU A 309 26.36 11.42 -7.72
CA GLU A 309 25.57 11.76 -6.55
C GLU A 309 24.82 10.52 -6.05
N ILE A 310 24.90 10.27 -4.75
CA ILE A 310 24.11 9.24 -4.07
C ILE A 310 23.03 9.92 -3.24
N HIS A 311 21.78 9.63 -3.58
CA HIS A 311 20.62 10.13 -2.84
C HIS A 311 20.01 8.99 -2.04
N TYR A 312 19.78 9.22 -0.77
CA TYR A 312 19.02 8.32 0.10
C TYR A 312 17.68 8.94 0.45
N ARG A 313 16.61 8.28 0.06
CA ARG A 313 15.25 8.60 0.42
C ARG A 313 14.72 7.59 1.44
N PRO A 314 14.83 7.86 2.76
CA PRO A 314 14.29 6.98 3.78
C PRO A 314 12.77 6.85 3.62
N HIS A 315 12.19 5.77 4.15
CA HIS A 315 10.73 5.65 4.15
C HIS A 315 10.10 6.73 5.06
N PRO A 316 9.03 7.45 4.62
CA PRO A 316 8.44 8.55 5.39
C PRO A 316 7.71 8.12 6.67
N GLY A 317 7.48 6.82 6.87
CA GLY A 317 6.92 6.29 8.12
C GLY A 317 7.85 6.49 9.32
N PRO A 318 7.35 6.30 10.56
CA PRO A 318 8.15 6.49 11.75
C PRO A 318 9.41 5.61 11.68
N SER A 319 10.55 6.26 11.80
CA SER A 319 11.88 5.63 11.80
C SER A 319 12.16 4.81 13.08
N GLN A 320 11.17 4.08 13.59
CA GLN A 320 11.30 3.25 14.79
C GLN A 320 12.28 2.08 14.62
N ARG A 321 12.86 1.96 13.44
CA ARG A 321 13.75 0.85 13.09
C ARG A 321 15.14 1.32 12.75
N SER A 322 15.63 2.30 13.51
CA SER A 322 17.05 2.62 13.50
C SER A 322 17.83 1.33 13.81
N ASP A 323 18.63 0.90 12.86
CA ASP A 323 19.62 -0.17 13.04
C ASP A 323 20.77 0.25 13.95
N GLY A 324 20.72 1.48 14.49
CA GLY A 324 21.79 2.08 15.27
C GLY A 324 22.98 2.52 14.40
N TYR A 325 22.87 2.40 13.08
CA TYR A 325 23.88 2.89 12.16
C TYR A 325 23.52 4.31 11.70
N GLU A 326 24.52 5.17 11.57
CA GLU A 326 24.39 6.49 10.96
C GLU A 326 25.24 6.54 9.70
N ILE A 327 24.73 7.20 8.66
CA ILE A 327 25.48 7.40 7.43
C ILE A 327 26.71 8.25 7.73
N LYS A 328 27.87 7.74 7.36
CA LYS A 328 29.18 8.37 7.60
C LYS A 328 29.67 9.17 6.43
N ASN A 329 29.23 8.81 5.22
CA ASN A 329 29.63 9.50 4.01
C ASN A 329 28.82 10.81 3.88
N ASN A 330 29.52 11.94 4.04
CA ASN A 330 28.92 13.29 4.02
C ASN A 330 28.40 13.69 2.64
N ASP A 331 28.77 13.00 1.58
CA ASP A 331 28.34 13.29 0.20
C ASP A 331 26.98 12.64 -0.12
N VAL A 332 26.46 11.79 0.78
CA VAL A 332 25.11 11.24 0.63
C VAL A 332 24.06 12.30 0.89
N ARG A 333 23.24 12.59 -0.10
CA ARG A 333 22.09 13.49 0.05
C ARG A 333 20.92 12.74 0.67
N ILE A 334 20.48 13.13 1.85
CA ILE A 334 19.38 12.49 2.57
C ILE A 334 18.11 13.34 2.44
N THR A 335 17.04 12.77 1.91
CA THR A 335 15.72 13.42 1.91
C THR A 335 15.22 13.57 3.35
N LYS A 336 14.95 14.80 3.76
CA LYS A 336 14.38 15.12 5.08
C LYS A 336 12.89 15.37 4.93
N TYR A 337 12.09 14.76 5.79
CA TYR A 337 10.64 14.98 5.84
C TYR A 337 10.31 15.82 7.07
N SER A 338 9.49 16.86 6.89
CA SER A 338 8.85 17.54 8.02
C SER A 338 7.76 16.63 8.63
N ASN A 339 7.36 16.90 9.87
CA ASN A 339 6.27 16.12 10.50
C ASN A 339 4.92 16.33 9.80
N LEU A 340 4.73 17.42 9.08
CA LEU A 340 3.54 17.73 8.28
C LEU A 340 3.55 16.97 6.93
N GLU A 341 4.72 16.79 6.32
CA GLU A 341 4.90 16.08 5.04
C GLU A 341 4.60 14.58 5.10
N ARG A 342 4.48 14.01 6.31
CA ARG A 342 4.06 12.62 6.50
C ARG A 342 2.56 12.40 6.26
N THR A 343 1.78 13.44 5.99
CA THR A 343 0.32 13.41 6.01
C THR A 343 -0.35 13.90 4.73
N ALA A 344 0.20 13.64 3.55
CA ALA A 344 -0.40 14.05 2.28
C ALA A 344 -0.18 15.53 1.93
N MET A 345 0.86 15.79 1.17
CA MET A 345 1.01 17.05 0.45
C MET A 345 1.14 16.78 -1.06
N PRO A 346 0.43 17.50 -1.92
CA PRO A 346 0.54 17.37 -3.37
C PRO A 346 1.99 17.52 -3.87
N ASP A 347 2.78 18.40 -3.22
CA ASP A 347 4.16 18.66 -3.58
C ASP A 347 5.11 17.48 -3.34
N MET A 348 4.83 16.62 -2.34
CA MET A 348 5.62 15.41 -2.13
C MET A 348 5.54 14.43 -3.30
N ASN A 349 4.41 14.40 -4.02
CA ASN A 349 4.27 13.56 -5.20
C ASN A 349 5.13 14.09 -6.34
N LYS A 350 5.19 15.42 -6.50
CA LYS A 350 6.01 16.06 -7.51
C LYS A 350 7.49 15.89 -7.20
N GLU A 351 7.93 16.20 -5.98
CA GLU A 351 9.33 16.01 -5.56
C GLU A 351 9.78 14.54 -5.70
N PHE A 352 8.92 13.60 -5.33
CA PHE A 352 9.25 12.20 -5.48
C PHE A 352 9.31 11.79 -6.94
N LEU A 353 8.38 12.24 -7.77
CA LEU A 353 8.39 12.00 -9.20
C LEU A 353 9.64 12.61 -9.83
N ASP A 354 10.00 13.84 -9.48
CA ASP A 354 11.22 14.49 -9.97
C ASP A 354 12.47 13.71 -9.55
N ALA A 355 12.52 13.19 -8.33
CA ALA A 355 13.60 12.33 -7.85
C ALA A 355 13.71 11.04 -8.66
N LEU A 356 12.58 10.39 -8.98
CA LEU A 356 12.54 9.21 -9.85
C LEU A 356 13.02 9.55 -11.26
N LEU A 357 12.50 10.65 -11.85
CA LEU A 357 12.78 11.03 -13.23
C LEU A 357 14.23 11.50 -13.44
N THR A 358 14.85 12.05 -12.41
CA THR A 358 16.24 12.55 -12.49
C THR A 358 17.29 11.51 -12.11
N ALA A 359 16.92 10.38 -11.52
CA ALA A 359 17.85 9.31 -11.18
C ALA A 359 18.27 8.51 -12.42
N ASP A 360 19.55 8.17 -12.55
CA ASP A 360 20.06 7.26 -13.58
C ASP A 360 19.79 5.81 -13.20
N VAL A 361 19.93 5.47 -11.91
CA VAL A 361 19.62 4.15 -11.36
C VAL A 361 18.86 4.30 -10.04
N ILE A 362 17.76 3.56 -9.90
CA ILE A 362 16.96 3.49 -8.69
C ILE A 362 17.18 2.14 -8.02
N VAL A 363 17.49 2.20 -6.73
CA VAL A 363 17.81 1.02 -5.91
C VAL A 363 16.85 0.94 -4.75
N GLY A 364 16.38 -0.23 -4.42
CA GLY A 364 15.53 -0.42 -3.23
C GLY A 364 15.02 -1.85 -3.07
N ALA A 365 14.50 -2.14 -1.89
CA ALA A 365 13.84 -3.41 -1.65
C ALA A 365 12.56 -3.56 -2.52
N PRO A 366 12.12 -4.81 -2.81
CA PRO A 366 10.91 -5.06 -3.60
C PRO A 366 9.66 -4.49 -2.94
N THR A 367 9.29 -3.29 -3.31
CA THR A 367 8.14 -2.54 -2.76
C THR A 367 7.33 -1.90 -3.88
N THR A 368 6.17 -1.34 -3.54
CA THR A 368 5.34 -0.57 -4.48
C THR A 368 6.11 0.57 -5.15
N LEU A 369 7.06 1.16 -4.42
CA LEU A 369 7.90 2.24 -4.94
C LEU A 369 8.78 1.77 -6.11
N MET A 370 9.30 0.54 -6.07
CA MET A 370 10.06 -0.02 -7.20
C MET A 370 9.15 -0.22 -8.42
N VAL A 371 7.88 -0.60 -8.21
CA VAL A 371 6.90 -0.64 -9.31
C VAL A 371 6.68 0.76 -9.89
N GLU A 372 6.58 1.80 -9.04
CA GLU A 372 6.48 3.20 -9.50
C GLU A 372 7.67 3.62 -10.35
N ALA A 373 8.89 3.25 -9.94
CA ALA A 373 10.11 3.51 -10.73
C ALA A 373 10.12 2.79 -12.09
N MET A 374 9.61 1.56 -12.13
CA MET A 374 9.47 0.79 -13.38
C MET A 374 8.40 1.39 -14.30
N LEU A 375 7.31 1.93 -13.74
CA LEU A 375 6.27 2.61 -14.51
C LEU A 375 6.77 3.85 -15.25
N VAL A 376 7.82 4.51 -14.74
CA VAL A 376 8.46 5.63 -15.42
C VAL A 376 9.70 5.21 -16.22
N ASN A 377 9.82 3.92 -16.52
CA ASN A 377 10.90 3.33 -17.34
C ASN A 377 12.32 3.64 -16.82
N ARG A 378 12.50 3.73 -15.50
CA ARG A 378 13.81 3.96 -14.90
C ARG A 378 14.56 2.65 -14.70
N LYS A 379 15.90 2.70 -14.83
CA LYS A 379 16.78 1.58 -14.51
C LYS A 379 16.65 1.27 -13.01
N CYS A 380 16.25 0.05 -12.69
CA CYS A 380 15.98 -0.39 -11.32
C CYS A 380 16.89 -1.55 -10.93
N VAL A 381 17.35 -1.55 -9.69
CA VAL A 381 18.03 -2.69 -9.07
C VAL A 381 17.29 -3.05 -7.78
N LEU A 382 16.88 -4.30 -7.64
CA LEU A 382 16.28 -4.77 -6.39
C LEU A 382 17.36 -5.11 -5.39
N ASP A 383 17.30 -4.44 -4.24
CA ASP A 383 18.10 -4.80 -3.08
C ASP A 383 17.49 -6.02 -2.40
N LEU A 384 18.15 -7.16 -2.55
CA LEU A 384 17.81 -8.43 -1.88
C LEU A 384 18.85 -8.83 -0.84
N THR A 385 19.57 -7.87 -0.28
CA THR A 385 20.60 -8.15 0.71
C THR A 385 20.00 -8.74 2.00
N ILE A 386 20.77 -9.59 2.65
CA ILE A 386 20.44 -10.21 3.92
C ILE A 386 21.49 -9.78 4.93
N ASP A 387 21.08 -9.09 5.98
CA ASP A 387 21.93 -8.81 7.11
C ASP A 387 21.73 -9.86 8.23
N LYS A 388 22.71 -9.94 9.14
CA LYS A 388 22.68 -10.89 10.27
C LYS A 388 21.83 -10.37 11.46
N PHE A 389 21.31 -9.15 11.36
CA PHE A 389 20.70 -8.44 12.49
C PHE A 389 19.19 -8.47 12.44
N HIS A 390 18.59 -8.53 11.23
CA HIS A 390 17.16 -8.42 11.03
C HIS A 390 16.54 -9.70 10.47
N ARG A 391 15.35 -10.05 10.96
CA ARG A 391 14.59 -11.24 10.53
C ARG A 391 13.75 -11.02 9.30
N THR A 392 13.60 -9.77 8.90
CA THR A 392 12.72 -9.35 7.80
C THR A 392 13.45 -8.50 6.78
N THR A 393 14.70 -8.86 6.49
CA THR A 393 15.47 -8.20 5.43
C THR A 393 14.82 -8.42 4.07
N SER A 394 15.13 -7.55 3.11
CA SER A 394 14.58 -7.62 1.75
C SER A 394 14.83 -8.98 1.09
N GLY A 395 16.02 -9.55 1.23
CA GLY A 395 16.35 -10.88 0.68
C GLY A 395 15.57 -12.02 1.35
N LEU A 396 15.32 -11.95 2.66
CA LEU A 396 14.47 -12.94 3.33
C LEU A 396 13.01 -12.82 2.90
N MET A 397 12.54 -11.61 2.62
CA MET A 397 11.17 -11.38 2.13
C MET A 397 10.96 -11.88 0.71
N ALA A 398 11.96 -11.75 -0.16
CA ALA A 398 11.91 -12.28 -1.53
C ALA A 398 11.53 -13.77 -1.56
N ASN A 399 11.97 -14.53 -0.56
CA ASN A 399 11.66 -15.97 -0.44
C ASN A 399 10.40 -16.28 0.37
N LYS A 400 9.77 -15.30 1.04
CA LYS A 400 8.69 -15.54 2.01
C LYS A 400 7.41 -14.80 1.73
N PHE A 401 7.45 -13.75 0.93
CA PHE A 401 6.28 -12.92 0.66
C PHE A 401 5.77 -13.15 -0.75
N THR A 402 4.55 -13.62 -0.88
CA THR A 402 3.90 -13.95 -2.15
C THR A 402 4.01 -12.82 -3.17
N HIS A 403 3.64 -11.60 -2.79
CA HIS A 403 3.72 -10.45 -3.69
C HIS A 403 5.16 -10.06 -4.05
N VAL A 404 6.12 -10.26 -3.14
CA VAL A 404 7.53 -9.97 -3.42
C VAL A 404 8.07 -10.98 -4.44
N GLN A 405 7.67 -12.25 -4.34
CA GLN A 405 8.03 -13.28 -5.31
C GLN A 405 7.55 -12.93 -6.72
N ASP A 406 6.36 -12.32 -6.84
CA ASP A 406 5.83 -11.89 -8.13
C ASP A 406 6.74 -10.84 -8.80
N LEU A 407 7.33 -9.92 -8.04
CA LEU A 407 8.25 -8.92 -8.56
C LEU A 407 9.65 -9.50 -8.84
N THR A 408 10.17 -10.32 -7.92
CA THR A 408 11.51 -10.90 -8.04
C THR A 408 11.59 -12.01 -9.10
N ALA A 409 10.47 -12.55 -9.54
CA ALA A 409 10.38 -13.50 -10.66
C ALA A 409 10.60 -12.85 -12.03
N ILE A 410 10.54 -11.52 -12.14
CA ILE A 410 10.79 -10.80 -13.38
C ILE A 410 12.30 -10.79 -13.64
N GLN A 411 12.75 -11.64 -14.54
CA GLN A 411 14.20 -11.86 -14.83
C GLN A 411 14.92 -10.63 -15.36
N GLN A 412 14.19 -9.71 -16.00
CA GLN A 412 14.73 -8.48 -16.56
C GLN A 412 15.11 -7.44 -15.50
N ILE A 413 14.70 -7.62 -14.24
CA ILE A 413 15.04 -6.69 -13.17
C ILE A 413 16.32 -7.16 -12.51
N PRO A 414 17.44 -6.39 -12.57
CA PRO A 414 18.65 -6.69 -11.85
C PRO A 414 18.43 -6.79 -10.34
N GLN A 415 19.11 -7.74 -9.69
CA GLN A 415 18.92 -8.05 -8.28
C GLN A 415 20.27 -8.26 -7.59
N GLY A 416 20.48 -7.59 -6.46
CA GLY A 416 21.70 -7.76 -5.64
C GLY A 416 21.40 -8.47 -4.32
N ALA A 417 21.85 -9.72 -4.15
CA ALA A 417 21.69 -10.48 -2.91
C ALA A 417 22.79 -10.20 -1.86
N THR A 418 23.87 -9.55 -2.27
CA THR A 418 24.97 -9.08 -1.44
C THR A 418 25.29 -7.63 -1.77
N ILE A 419 25.99 -6.92 -0.89
CA ILE A 419 26.41 -5.53 -1.17
C ILE A 419 27.26 -5.45 -2.43
N ASN A 420 28.23 -6.34 -2.59
CA ASN A 420 29.05 -6.35 -3.81
C ASN A 420 28.23 -6.68 -5.06
N GLY A 421 27.28 -7.62 -4.97
CA GLY A 421 26.36 -7.92 -6.07
C GLY A 421 25.46 -6.74 -6.40
N LEU A 422 24.98 -6.03 -5.39
CA LEU A 422 24.17 -4.82 -5.56
C LEU A 422 24.97 -3.71 -6.28
N ILE A 423 26.20 -3.44 -5.80
CA ILE A 423 27.11 -2.48 -6.40
C ILE A 423 27.45 -2.86 -7.86
N PHE A 424 27.69 -4.15 -8.12
CA PHE A 424 27.96 -4.65 -9.47
C PHE A 424 26.80 -4.35 -10.44
N GLU A 425 25.56 -4.66 -10.04
CA GLU A 425 24.38 -4.41 -10.88
C GLU A 425 24.13 -2.90 -11.10
N ILE A 426 24.31 -2.08 -10.05
CA ILE A 426 24.22 -0.61 -10.17
C ILE A 426 25.26 -0.11 -11.16
N ASN A 427 26.51 -0.55 -11.03
CA ASN A 427 27.60 -0.13 -11.89
C ASN A 427 27.35 -0.50 -13.36
N LYS A 428 26.90 -1.72 -13.62
CA LYS A 428 26.54 -2.19 -14.96
C LYS A 428 25.49 -1.29 -15.60
N LEU A 429 24.45 -0.89 -14.83
CA LEU A 429 23.42 0.01 -15.33
C LEU A 429 23.90 1.45 -15.53
N LEU A 430 24.87 1.93 -14.73
CA LEU A 430 25.46 3.27 -14.89
C LEU A 430 26.39 3.34 -16.13
N GLU A 431 27.00 2.22 -16.51
CA GLU A 431 27.87 2.12 -17.68
C GLU A 431 27.10 1.82 -18.97
N ASP A 432 25.90 1.23 -18.87
CA ASP A 432 25.00 1.05 -19.99
C ASP A 432 24.52 2.40 -20.52
N GLY A 433 24.83 2.73 -21.77
CA GLY A 433 24.51 4.00 -22.40
C GLY A 433 23.02 4.30 -22.57
N SER A 434 22.11 3.34 -22.27
CA SER A 434 20.68 3.58 -22.31
C SER A 434 20.23 4.50 -21.18
N ASN A 435 19.22 5.34 -21.43
CA ASN A 435 18.67 6.25 -20.43
C ASN A 435 17.40 5.68 -19.74
N CYS A 436 16.90 4.54 -20.20
CA CYS A 436 15.69 3.93 -19.69
C CYS A 436 15.75 2.39 -19.76
N ALA A 437 14.86 1.74 -19.02
CA ALA A 437 14.66 0.30 -19.06
C ALA A 437 13.16 -0.01 -19.05
N HIS A 438 12.76 -0.98 -19.85
CA HIS A 438 11.38 -1.47 -19.86
C HIS A 438 11.29 -2.80 -19.11
N TYR A 439 10.33 -2.89 -18.24
CA TYR A 439 10.06 -4.09 -17.45
C TYR A 439 8.67 -4.65 -17.76
N PRO A 440 8.51 -5.97 -17.89
CA PRO A 440 7.21 -6.59 -18.17
C PRO A 440 6.36 -6.68 -16.88
N ILE A 441 5.90 -5.53 -16.41
CA ILE A 441 5.11 -5.41 -15.17
C ILE A 441 3.60 -5.35 -15.40
N ASP A 442 3.12 -5.56 -16.64
CA ASP A 442 1.69 -5.46 -17.00
C ASP A 442 0.80 -6.38 -16.18
N HIS A 443 1.32 -7.53 -15.73
CA HIS A 443 0.58 -8.45 -14.86
C HIS A 443 0.47 -7.96 -13.41
N LEU A 444 1.42 -7.13 -12.96
CA LEU A 444 1.39 -6.51 -11.61
C LEU A 444 0.53 -5.26 -11.60
N TYR A 445 0.65 -4.43 -12.64
CA TYR A 445 -0.06 -3.18 -12.78
C TYR A 445 -0.63 -3.07 -14.20
N ASN A 446 -1.91 -2.72 -14.29
CA ASN A 446 -2.55 -2.52 -15.58
C ASN A 446 -2.06 -1.22 -16.24
N THR A 447 -1.04 -1.36 -17.11
CA THR A 447 -0.40 -0.22 -17.79
C THR A 447 -1.13 0.21 -19.06
N ARG A 448 -1.91 -0.70 -19.67
CA ARG A 448 -2.44 -0.55 -21.04
C ARG A 448 -3.82 0.08 -21.13
N ASP A 449 -4.59 0.02 -20.03
CA ASP A 449 -5.97 0.50 -20.03
C ASP A 449 -6.05 1.99 -19.71
N ARG A 450 -7.27 2.51 -19.75
CA ARG A 450 -7.59 3.89 -19.41
C ARG A 450 -7.21 4.23 -17.95
N PRO A 451 -7.12 5.53 -17.61
CA PRO A 451 -6.92 5.96 -16.22
C PRO A 451 -7.92 5.32 -15.25
N TYR A 452 -7.51 5.10 -14.01
CA TYR A 452 -8.37 4.52 -12.97
C TYR A 452 -9.71 5.24 -12.85
N ALA A 453 -9.67 6.58 -12.84
CA ALA A 453 -10.88 7.39 -12.75
C ALA A 453 -11.88 7.09 -13.86
N ASP A 454 -11.41 6.99 -15.12
CA ASP A 454 -12.27 6.76 -16.27
C ASP A 454 -12.88 5.35 -16.27
N GLN A 455 -12.10 4.36 -15.81
CA GLN A 455 -12.56 2.99 -15.67
C GLN A 455 -13.63 2.88 -14.57
N LEU A 456 -13.37 3.47 -13.39
CA LEU A 456 -14.33 3.47 -12.28
C LEU A 456 -15.63 4.19 -12.66
N ILE A 457 -15.53 5.38 -13.26
CA ILE A 457 -16.71 6.16 -13.70
C ILE A 457 -17.53 5.38 -14.71
N SER A 458 -16.89 4.82 -15.74
CA SER A 458 -17.58 4.02 -16.76
C SER A 458 -18.28 2.80 -16.16
N PHE A 459 -17.64 2.14 -15.19
CA PHE A 459 -18.21 1.02 -14.47
C PHE A 459 -19.45 1.44 -13.66
N LEU A 460 -19.34 2.53 -12.89
CA LEU A 460 -20.45 3.05 -12.09
C LEU A 460 -21.65 3.46 -12.96
N GLN A 461 -21.41 4.15 -14.09
CA GLN A 461 -22.45 4.55 -15.03
C GLN A 461 -23.16 3.34 -15.64
N ALA A 462 -22.39 2.35 -16.12
CA ALA A 462 -22.97 1.14 -16.69
C ALA A 462 -23.82 0.35 -15.67
N ARG A 463 -23.44 0.34 -14.39
CA ARG A 463 -24.18 -0.37 -13.35
C ARG A 463 -25.36 0.42 -12.79
N SER A 464 -25.29 1.75 -12.77
CA SER A 464 -26.40 2.59 -12.30
C SER A 464 -27.56 2.58 -13.27
N SER A 465 -27.33 2.41 -14.59
CA SER A 465 -28.41 2.26 -15.58
C SER A 465 -29.22 0.96 -15.46
N TYR A 466 -28.76 -0.02 -14.67
CA TYR A 466 -29.52 -1.24 -14.36
C TYR A 466 -30.30 -1.15 -13.04
N LEU A 467 -30.14 -0.06 -12.27
CA LEU A 467 -30.85 0.16 -11.02
C LEU A 467 -32.16 0.97 -11.23
N GLU A 468 -32.33 1.55 -12.43
CA GLU A 468 -33.58 2.16 -12.92
C GLU A 468 -34.50 1.09 -13.53
#